data_cfa154e4617d1ce9aa79d3199b884c49
#
_entry.id   cfa154e4617d1ce9aa79d3199b884c49
#
_cell.length_a   1.000
_cell.length_b   1.000
_cell.length_c   1.000
_cell.angle_alpha   90.00
_cell.angle_beta   90.00
_cell.angle_gamma   90.00
#
_symmetry.space_group_name_H-M   'P 1'
#
loop_
_entity.id
_entity.type
_entity.pdbx_description
1 polymer ?
#
loop_
_entity_poly.entity_id
_entity_poly.type
_entity_poly.pdbx_seq_one_letter_code
_entity_poly.pdbx_strand_id
1 'polypeptide(L)'
;MEYSLKSGNPATQPTACLVLGVFSRRKLSDSAMVVDKASGGYLENILKKGDMDGNDGQTVMLYDVPGIRAQRLLLVGLGSEKELNLSAYRKVMKLITGQLNQGHTIEALCALTTLQPKECNSYRLLRESVAAIEEKVYRFDQCKSEAKPPKRPLKRISFLITDNRTRKQGEQAIAHGRAIAAGTTLAKDLSNLPGNICTPTYLAKQARSLGKKSEKMKVRVLEEKQMSALGMGSLLSVSRGSRQGAKLIIMEYNGGKKGEKPVVLVGKGLTFDSGGISLKPGAAMDEMKYDMCGGASVFGTLAACVEMALPINLIGIVPSSENMPDGDANKPGDIVTSMSGQTIEVLNTDAEGRLILCDALTYAERFNPAAVVDIATLTGACVVALGAHATGLLGNNDALANELLAAGTASGDRAWQLPMWDDYQGQLDSNFADIANIGGKGGGTITAACFLSRFTKKMKWAHLDIAGTAWKSGAQKGATGRPVPLLSEFLLKRCGLSK
;
A
#
# COMPACT_ATOMS: atom_id res chain seq x y z
N MET A 1 4.71 14.65 -10.31
CA MET A 1 3.83 15.35 -11.27
C MET A 1 3.19 16.56 -10.59
N GLU A 2 2.88 17.63 -11.34
CA GLU A 2 2.17 18.80 -10.80
C GLU A 2 0.67 18.64 -10.99
N TYR A 3 -0.11 19.04 -9.97
CA TYR A 3 -1.58 18.99 -9.98
C TYR A 3 -2.16 20.34 -9.63
N SER A 4 -3.28 20.71 -10.29
CA SER A 4 -4.01 21.93 -10.02
C SER A 4 -5.51 21.75 -10.27
N LEU A 5 -6.31 22.71 -9.83
CA LEU A 5 -7.76 22.74 -10.08
C LEU A 5 -8.10 23.88 -11.03
N LYS A 6 -8.95 23.60 -11.99
CA LYS A 6 -9.60 24.58 -12.87
C LYS A 6 -11.12 24.49 -12.73
N SER A 7 -11.79 25.60 -12.84
CA SER A 7 -13.25 25.68 -12.81
C SER A 7 -13.79 26.42 -14.05
N GLY A 8 -15.04 26.21 -14.38
CA GLY A 8 -15.71 26.86 -15.50
C GLY A 8 -15.90 25.95 -16.70
N ASN A 9 -16.23 26.54 -17.83
CA ASN A 9 -16.58 25.83 -19.06
C ASN A 9 -15.35 25.12 -19.65
N PRO A 10 -15.35 23.78 -19.83
CA PRO A 10 -14.24 23.05 -20.40
C PRO A 10 -13.86 23.46 -21.83
N ALA A 11 -14.81 23.90 -22.65
CA ALA A 11 -14.54 24.34 -24.03
C ALA A 11 -13.68 25.61 -24.11
N THR A 12 -13.77 26.48 -23.10
CA THR A 12 -13.04 27.76 -23.07
C THR A 12 -11.71 27.69 -22.33
N GLN A 13 -11.34 26.55 -21.74
CA GLN A 13 -10.08 26.38 -21.01
C GLN A 13 -8.90 26.15 -21.96
N PRO A 14 -7.86 27.00 -21.95
CA PRO A 14 -6.66 26.72 -22.71
C PRO A 14 -5.88 25.58 -22.07
N THR A 15 -5.57 24.55 -22.88
CA THR A 15 -4.79 23.38 -22.46
C THR A 15 -4.20 22.69 -23.67
N ALA A 16 -3.07 21.99 -23.50
CA ALA A 16 -2.50 21.19 -24.57
C ALA A 16 -3.35 19.94 -24.91
N CYS A 17 -4.08 19.39 -23.92
CA CYS A 17 -5.01 18.31 -24.13
C CYS A 17 -6.17 18.36 -23.13
N LEU A 18 -7.40 18.30 -23.62
CA LEU A 18 -8.61 18.18 -22.82
C LEU A 18 -9.05 16.70 -22.82
N VAL A 19 -9.31 16.12 -21.65
CA VAL A 19 -9.77 14.73 -21.52
C VAL A 19 -11.25 14.71 -21.16
N LEU A 20 -12.06 14.01 -21.97
CA LEU A 20 -13.50 13.88 -21.86
C LEU A 20 -13.93 12.41 -21.88
N GLY A 21 -15.02 12.09 -21.18
CA GLY A 21 -15.58 10.75 -21.12
C GLY A 21 -16.75 10.51 -22.05
N VAL A 22 -16.81 9.30 -22.59
CA VAL A 22 -17.92 8.78 -23.38
C VAL A 22 -18.37 7.47 -22.76
N PHE A 23 -19.65 7.36 -22.39
CA PHE A 23 -20.25 6.11 -21.93
C PHE A 23 -20.63 5.20 -23.08
N SER A 24 -20.83 3.91 -22.81
CA SER A 24 -21.32 2.94 -23.77
C SER A 24 -22.57 3.45 -24.52
N ARG A 25 -22.74 2.97 -25.75
CA ARG A 25 -23.76 3.43 -26.70
C ARG A 25 -23.58 4.88 -27.12
N ARG A 26 -22.33 5.36 -27.13
CA ARG A 26 -21.94 6.69 -27.62
C ARG A 26 -22.54 7.86 -26.81
N LYS A 27 -22.91 7.62 -25.55
CA LYS A 27 -23.46 8.66 -24.67
C LYS A 27 -22.33 9.54 -24.15
N LEU A 28 -22.40 10.83 -24.46
CA LEU A 28 -21.44 11.82 -23.96
C LEU A 28 -21.64 12.06 -22.45
N SER A 29 -20.56 12.26 -21.71
CA SER A 29 -20.61 12.79 -20.35
C SER A 29 -21.01 14.26 -20.35
N ASP A 30 -21.48 14.81 -19.20
CA ASP A 30 -21.92 16.21 -19.10
C ASP A 30 -20.88 17.19 -19.62
N SER A 31 -19.60 17.03 -19.23
CA SER A 31 -18.51 17.87 -19.73
C SER A 31 -18.28 17.68 -21.24
N ALA A 32 -18.47 16.47 -21.76
CA ALA A 32 -18.38 16.20 -23.20
C ALA A 32 -19.54 16.83 -23.97
N MET A 33 -20.78 16.84 -23.44
CA MET A 33 -21.93 17.53 -24.03
C MET A 33 -21.72 19.04 -24.14
N VAL A 34 -21.10 19.66 -23.11
CA VAL A 34 -20.76 21.09 -23.15
C VAL A 34 -19.77 21.38 -24.29
N VAL A 35 -18.78 20.51 -24.49
CA VAL A 35 -17.79 20.68 -25.56
C VAL A 35 -18.39 20.37 -26.94
N ASP A 36 -19.27 19.38 -27.02
CA ASP A 36 -19.96 19.04 -28.28
C ASP A 36 -20.82 20.21 -28.75
N LYS A 37 -21.61 20.80 -27.84
CA LYS A 37 -22.38 22.02 -28.18
C LYS A 37 -21.50 23.16 -28.62
N ALA A 38 -20.36 23.39 -27.99
CA ALA A 38 -19.44 24.47 -28.39
C ALA A 38 -18.77 24.22 -29.76
N SER A 39 -18.60 22.97 -30.13
CA SER A 39 -18.02 22.54 -31.41
C SER A 39 -19.06 22.30 -32.52
N GLY A 40 -20.31 22.65 -32.29
CA GLY A 40 -21.38 22.49 -33.31
C GLY A 40 -21.77 21.04 -33.62
N GLY A 41 -21.71 20.15 -32.61
CA GLY A 41 -22.05 18.73 -32.77
C GLY A 41 -20.92 17.88 -33.30
N TYR A 42 -19.67 18.36 -33.24
CA TYR A 42 -18.53 17.69 -33.83
C TYR A 42 -18.27 16.32 -33.18
N LEU A 43 -18.36 16.21 -31.84
CA LEU A 43 -18.11 14.95 -31.11
C LEU A 43 -19.17 13.90 -31.47
N GLU A 44 -20.44 14.26 -31.45
CA GLU A 44 -21.53 13.34 -31.88
C GLU A 44 -21.32 12.84 -33.31
N ASN A 45 -20.86 13.70 -34.22
CA ASN A 45 -20.61 13.30 -35.62
C ASN A 45 -19.48 12.27 -35.71
N ILE A 46 -18.39 12.42 -34.94
CA ILE A 46 -17.30 11.43 -34.87
C ILE A 46 -17.83 10.11 -34.30
N LEU A 47 -18.60 10.14 -33.24
CA LEU A 47 -19.18 8.93 -32.63
C LEU A 47 -20.16 8.23 -33.62
N LYS A 48 -20.96 8.98 -34.38
CA LYS A 48 -21.86 8.42 -35.40
C LYS A 48 -21.12 7.70 -36.54
N LYS A 49 -19.89 8.13 -36.86
CA LYS A 49 -19.04 7.44 -37.85
C LYS A 49 -18.49 6.10 -37.35
N GLY A 50 -18.61 5.80 -36.06
CA GLY A 50 -18.22 4.50 -35.52
C GLY A 50 -16.78 4.45 -34.95
N ASP A 51 -16.09 5.59 -34.84
CA ASP A 51 -14.72 5.62 -34.32
C ASP A 51 -14.62 5.22 -32.88
N MET A 52 -15.73 5.33 -32.13
CA MET A 52 -15.80 4.98 -30.69
C MET A 52 -17.24 4.69 -30.26
N ASP A 53 -17.44 3.63 -29.49
CA ASP A 53 -18.73 3.26 -28.87
C ASP A 53 -18.83 3.60 -27.40
N GLY A 54 -17.73 4.06 -26.78
CA GLY A 54 -17.65 4.40 -25.36
C GLY A 54 -17.40 3.21 -24.44
N ASN A 55 -17.01 2.05 -24.99
CA ASN A 55 -16.68 0.87 -24.19
C ASN A 55 -15.34 1.04 -23.45
N ASP A 56 -15.18 0.30 -22.35
CA ASP A 56 -13.95 0.31 -21.55
C ASP A 56 -12.70 0.11 -22.41
N GLY A 57 -11.69 0.92 -22.17
CA GLY A 57 -10.40 0.84 -22.86
C GLY A 57 -10.31 1.55 -24.20
N GLN A 58 -11.43 1.99 -24.76
CA GLN A 58 -11.41 2.77 -26.01
C GLN A 58 -10.87 4.18 -25.76
N THR A 59 -10.05 4.69 -26.69
CA THR A 59 -9.57 6.08 -26.68
C THR A 59 -9.49 6.62 -28.09
N VAL A 60 -9.87 7.87 -28.29
CA VAL A 60 -9.73 8.58 -29.55
C VAL A 60 -9.08 9.94 -29.29
N MET A 61 -7.99 10.24 -30.01
CA MET A 61 -7.34 11.55 -29.97
C MET A 61 -7.80 12.38 -31.14
N LEU A 62 -8.37 13.55 -30.88
CA LEU A 62 -8.83 14.52 -31.89
C LEU A 62 -7.94 15.75 -31.85
N TYR A 63 -7.73 16.34 -33.04
CA TYR A 63 -6.95 17.55 -33.24
C TYR A 63 -7.83 18.62 -33.87
N ASP A 64 -7.52 19.87 -33.62
CA ASP A 64 -8.17 21.03 -34.27
C ASP A 64 -9.71 21.00 -34.19
N VAL A 65 -10.24 20.59 -33.04
CA VAL A 65 -11.70 20.57 -32.82
C VAL A 65 -12.23 22.01 -32.83
N PRO A 66 -13.22 22.33 -33.65
CA PRO A 66 -13.71 23.71 -33.77
C PRO A 66 -14.39 24.19 -32.47
N GLY A 67 -14.37 25.50 -32.21
CA GLY A 67 -15.09 26.12 -31.10
C GLY A 67 -14.53 25.85 -29.70
N ILE A 68 -13.37 25.19 -29.56
CA ILE A 68 -12.70 24.96 -28.28
C ILE A 68 -11.29 25.56 -28.26
N ARG A 69 -10.78 25.81 -27.03
CA ARG A 69 -9.42 26.39 -26.85
C ARG A 69 -8.33 25.34 -26.61
N ALA A 70 -8.71 24.07 -26.41
CA ALA A 70 -7.76 22.99 -26.25
C ALA A 70 -7.13 22.64 -27.60
N GLN A 71 -5.79 22.42 -27.62
CA GLN A 71 -5.09 22.03 -28.85
C GLN A 71 -5.42 20.61 -29.30
N ARG A 72 -5.74 19.74 -28.35
CA ARG A 72 -6.10 18.34 -28.57
C ARG A 72 -7.24 17.95 -27.63
N LEU A 73 -7.99 16.94 -28.02
CA LEU A 73 -9.04 16.37 -27.22
C LEU A 73 -8.87 14.84 -27.17
N LEU A 74 -8.79 14.28 -25.97
CA LEU A 74 -8.76 12.84 -25.75
C LEU A 74 -10.14 12.39 -25.26
N LEU A 75 -10.87 11.67 -26.12
CA LEU A 75 -12.07 10.93 -25.71
C LEU A 75 -11.66 9.61 -25.10
N VAL A 76 -12.31 9.22 -24.00
CA VAL A 76 -12.08 7.94 -23.32
C VAL A 76 -13.40 7.24 -23.03
N GLY A 77 -13.46 5.94 -23.33
CA GLY A 77 -14.58 5.07 -23.02
C GLY A 77 -14.67 4.78 -21.52
N LEU A 78 -15.87 5.03 -20.97
CA LEU A 78 -16.18 4.85 -19.57
C LEU A 78 -16.96 3.56 -19.27
N GLY A 79 -17.35 2.82 -20.33
CA GLY A 79 -18.25 1.68 -20.18
C GLY A 79 -19.66 2.10 -19.81
N SER A 80 -20.38 1.22 -19.11
CA SER A 80 -21.74 1.46 -18.65
C SER A 80 -21.77 2.52 -17.53
N GLU A 81 -22.58 3.57 -17.73
CA GLU A 81 -22.77 4.62 -16.71
C GLU A 81 -23.25 4.06 -15.37
N LYS A 82 -24.15 3.05 -15.43
CA LYS A 82 -24.72 2.39 -14.24
C LYS A 82 -23.70 1.56 -13.47
N GLU A 83 -22.60 1.15 -14.12
CA GLU A 83 -21.56 0.30 -13.52
C GLU A 83 -20.31 1.10 -13.16
N LEU A 84 -20.25 2.39 -13.48
CA LEU A 84 -19.13 3.23 -13.14
C LEU A 84 -18.97 3.32 -11.62
N ASN A 85 -17.95 2.65 -11.13
CA ASN A 85 -17.50 2.66 -9.74
C ASN A 85 -16.06 3.10 -9.65
N LEU A 86 -15.53 3.23 -8.43
CA LEU A 86 -14.16 3.71 -8.23
C LEU A 86 -13.10 2.83 -8.88
N SER A 87 -13.31 1.52 -8.95
CA SER A 87 -12.36 0.58 -9.59
C SER A 87 -12.30 0.80 -11.10
N ALA A 88 -13.46 0.94 -11.77
CA ALA A 88 -13.55 1.27 -13.19
C ALA A 88 -12.92 2.64 -13.46
N TYR A 89 -13.26 3.64 -12.65
CA TYR A 89 -12.68 4.98 -12.75
C TYR A 89 -11.14 4.99 -12.66
N ARG A 90 -10.56 4.27 -11.70
CA ARG A 90 -9.09 4.13 -11.59
C ARG A 90 -8.45 3.51 -12.83
N LYS A 91 -9.08 2.50 -13.44
CA LYS A 91 -8.61 1.90 -14.70
C LYS A 91 -8.57 2.95 -15.81
N VAL A 92 -9.63 3.74 -15.92
CA VAL A 92 -9.70 4.84 -16.91
C VAL A 92 -8.60 5.88 -16.65
N MET A 93 -8.38 6.29 -15.39
CA MET A 93 -7.32 7.24 -15.04
C MET A 93 -5.92 6.72 -15.39
N LYS A 94 -5.66 5.42 -15.16
CA LYS A 94 -4.40 4.78 -15.59
C LYS A 94 -4.25 4.72 -17.11
N LEU A 95 -5.35 4.44 -17.82
CA LEU A 95 -5.36 4.40 -19.28
C LEU A 95 -5.00 5.76 -19.88
N ILE A 96 -5.73 6.82 -19.50
CA ILE A 96 -5.47 8.17 -20.01
C ILE A 96 -4.05 8.64 -19.66
N THR A 97 -3.57 8.34 -18.45
CA THR A 97 -2.20 8.67 -18.04
C THR A 97 -1.16 7.99 -18.94
N GLY A 98 -1.39 6.72 -19.31
CA GLY A 98 -0.54 5.99 -20.23
C GLY A 98 -0.52 6.63 -21.63
N GLN A 99 -1.69 6.97 -22.17
CA GLN A 99 -1.83 7.62 -23.48
C GLN A 99 -1.15 9.00 -23.50
N LEU A 100 -1.41 9.84 -22.50
CA LEU A 100 -0.82 11.16 -22.39
C LEU A 100 0.71 11.12 -22.20
N ASN A 101 1.21 10.14 -21.42
CA ASN A 101 2.64 10.01 -21.14
C ASN A 101 3.46 9.41 -22.29
N GLN A 102 2.85 8.66 -23.19
CA GLN A 102 3.48 8.13 -24.39
C GLN A 102 3.49 9.15 -25.55
N GLY A 103 2.57 10.10 -25.52
CA GLY A 103 2.44 11.13 -26.54
C GLY A 103 3.40 12.31 -26.34
N HIS A 104 3.09 13.42 -27.02
CA HIS A 104 3.82 14.68 -26.92
C HIS A 104 3.13 15.69 -25.99
N THR A 105 2.20 15.23 -25.14
CA THR A 105 1.42 16.07 -24.24
C THR A 105 2.15 16.28 -22.94
N ILE A 106 2.51 17.53 -22.64
CA ILE A 106 3.22 17.90 -21.41
C ILE A 106 2.23 18.24 -20.28
N GLU A 107 1.05 18.75 -20.67
CA GLU A 107 -0.03 19.11 -19.74
C GLU A 107 -1.40 18.69 -20.26
N ALA A 108 -2.32 18.40 -19.35
CA ALA A 108 -3.70 18.06 -19.68
C ALA A 108 -4.70 18.66 -18.67
N LEU A 109 -5.91 18.95 -19.16
CA LEU A 109 -7.08 19.24 -18.33
C LEU A 109 -7.98 17.99 -18.33
N CYS A 110 -8.15 17.38 -17.18
CA CYS A 110 -9.01 16.21 -17.02
C CYS A 110 -10.40 16.63 -16.51
N ALA A 111 -11.42 16.46 -17.34
CA ALA A 111 -12.80 16.72 -16.96
C ALA A 111 -13.51 15.48 -16.37
N LEU A 112 -12.83 14.33 -16.27
CA LEU A 112 -13.42 13.12 -15.67
C LEU A 112 -13.67 13.26 -14.16
N THR A 113 -13.09 14.24 -13.52
CA THR A 113 -13.32 14.57 -12.11
C THR A 113 -14.70 15.22 -11.84
N THR A 114 -15.46 15.53 -12.90
CA THR A 114 -16.86 15.96 -12.79
C THR A 114 -17.85 14.79 -12.82
N LEU A 115 -17.39 13.57 -13.08
CA LEU A 115 -18.20 12.36 -13.03
C LEU A 115 -18.66 12.04 -11.61
N GLN A 116 -19.71 11.26 -11.50
CA GLN A 116 -20.26 10.81 -10.20
C GLN A 116 -20.30 9.27 -10.14
N PRO A 117 -19.15 8.61 -9.95
CA PRO A 117 -19.12 7.17 -9.74
C PRO A 117 -19.91 6.80 -8.49
N LYS A 118 -20.49 5.59 -8.47
CA LYS A 118 -21.24 5.08 -7.31
C LYS A 118 -20.39 5.18 -6.04
N GLU A 119 -21.03 5.61 -4.95
CA GLU A 119 -20.45 5.67 -3.59
C GLU A 119 -19.14 6.47 -3.51
N CYS A 120 -18.97 7.47 -4.39
CA CYS A 120 -17.75 8.26 -4.46
C CYS A 120 -18.06 9.76 -4.49
N ASN A 121 -17.61 10.50 -3.49
CA ASN A 121 -17.69 11.96 -3.48
C ASN A 121 -16.50 12.62 -4.23
N SER A 122 -16.60 13.92 -4.50
CA SER A 122 -15.60 14.67 -5.26
C SER A 122 -14.21 14.68 -4.59
N TYR A 123 -14.14 14.74 -3.26
CA TYR A 123 -12.88 14.63 -2.52
C TYR A 123 -12.18 13.30 -2.82
N ARG A 124 -12.91 12.21 -2.70
CA ARG A 124 -12.39 10.88 -2.94
C ARG A 124 -12.00 10.68 -4.39
N LEU A 125 -12.82 11.17 -5.33
CA LEU A 125 -12.55 11.06 -6.76
C LEU A 125 -11.24 11.75 -7.14
N LEU A 126 -11.01 12.99 -6.66
CA LEU A 126 -9.79 13.73 -6.90
C LEU A 126 -8.56 13.04 -6.27
N ARG A 127 -8.67 12.59 -5.04
CA ARG A 127 -7.60 11.85 -4.35
C ARG A 127 -7.19 10.59 -5.10
N GLU A 128 -8.17 9.83 -5.56
CA GLU A 128 -7.95 8.58 -6.30
C GLU A 128 -7.44 8.82 -7.72
N SER A 129 -7.80 9.95 -8.33
CA SER A 129 -7.21 10.38 -9.61
C SER A 129 -5.70 10.56 -9.49
N VAL A 130 -5.25 11.27 -8.45
CA VAL A 130 -3.82 11.46 -8.18
C VAL A 130 -3.13 10.12 -7.93
N ALA A 131 -3.70 9.26 -7.08
CA ALA A 131 -3.12 7.95 -6.76
C ALA A 131 -2.97 7.07 -8.01
N ALA A 132 -3.99 7.03 -8.88
CA ALA A 132 -3.97 6.23 -10.11
C ALA A 132 -2.94 6.75 -11.13
N ILE A 133 -2.77 8.09 -11.23
CA ILE A 133 -1.79 8.72 -12.10
C ILE A 133 -0.37 8.39 -11.61
N GLU A 134 -0.08 8.61 -10.33
CA GLU A 134 1.24 8.35 -9.74
C GLU A 134 1.61 6.86 -9.81
N GLU A 135 0.65 5.97 -9.60
CA GLU A 135 0.86 4.53 -9.78
C GLU A 135 1.25 4.18 -11.22
N LYS A 136 0.62 4.83 -12.22
CA LYS A 136 0.88 4.57 -13.64
C LYS A 136 2.22 5.08 -14.12
N VAL A 137 2.69 6.20 -13.56
CA VAL A 137 3.98 6.80 -13.95
C VAL A 137 5.15 6.27 -13.12
N TYR A 138 4.89 5.52 -12.07
CA TYR A 138 5.93 4.93 -11.23
C TYR A 138 6.91 4.07 -12.03
N ARG A 139 8.20 4.25 -11.75
CA ARG A 139 9.29 3.46 -12.30
C ARG A 139 10.33 3.21 -11.23
N PHE A 140 10.90 2.01 -11.25
CA PHE A 140 12.06 1.67 -10.45
C PHE A 140 13.25 1.45 -11.38
N ASP A 141 14.21 2.34 -11.34
CA ASP A 141 15.41 2.30 -12.17
C ASP A 141 16.70 2.62 -11.38
N GLN A 142 16.61 2.68 -10.05
CA GLN A 142 17.73 3.00 -9.16
C GLN A 142 18.95 2.06 -9.30
N CYS A 143 18.71 0.82 -9.74
CA CYS A 143 19.77 -0.18 -9.93
C CYS A 143 20.20 -0.33 -11.40
N LYS A 144 19.73 0.53 -12.30
CA LYS A 144 20.11 0.53 -13.72
C LYS A 144 21.23 1.54 -13.97
N SER A 145 22.24 1.13 -14.75
CA SER A 145 23.31 2.03 -15.17
C SER A 145 22.81 3.20 -16.00
N GLU A 146 21.78 2.95 -16.82
CA GLU A 146 21.11 3.97 -17.64
C GLU A 146 19.60 3.94 -17.42
N ALA A 147 19.03 5.05 -16.98
CA ALA A 147 17.59 5.27 -16.99
C ALA A 147 17.13 5.83 -18.34
N LYS A 148 16.09 5.25 -18.93
CA LYS A 148 15.51 5.73 -20.21
C LYS A 148 14.13 6.37 -19.95
N PRO A 149 14.06 7.62 -19.45
CA PRO A 149 12.78 8.30 -19.24
C PRO A 149 12.10 8.59 -20.60
N PRO A 150 10.78 8.77 -20.65
CA PRO A 150 10.07 9.22 -21.84
C PRO A 150 10.69 10.52 -22.36
N LYS A 151 10.78 10.68 -23.71
CA LYS A 151 11.34 11.90 -24.34
C LYS A 151 10.58 13.18 -23.95
N ARG A 152 9.28 13.11 -23.74
CA ARG A 152 8.42 14.21 -23.30
C ARG A 152 7.39 13.67 -22.30
N PRO A 153 7.76 13.47 -21.04
CA PRO A 153 6.83 12.97 -20.03
C PRO A 153 5.76 14.01 -19.72
N LEU A 154 4.55 13.53 -19.45
CA LEU A 154 3.48 14.33 -18.88
C LEU A 154 3.96 14.94 -17.56
N LYS A 155 3.87 16.28 -17.41
CA LYS A 155 4.38 17.00 -16.24
C LYS A 155 3.28 17.58 -15.37
N ARG A 156 2.13 17.95 -15.99
CA ARG A 156 1.05 18.66 -15.31
C ARG A 156 -0.31 18.12 -15.69
N ILE A 157 -1.15 17.90 -14.69
CA ILE A 157 -2.59 17.60 -14.88
C ILE A 157 -3.40 18.59 -14.04
N SER A 158 -4.32 19.29 -14.71
CA SER A 158 -5.35 20.08 -14.04
C SER A 158 -6.64 19.26 -13.99
N PHE A 159 -7.34 19.29 -12.87
CA PHE A 159 -8.64 18.67 -12.72
C PHE A 159 -9.75 19.72 -12.82
N LEU A 160 -10.78 19.44 -13.61
CA LEU A 160 -11.95 20.30 -13.69
C LEU A 160 -12.84 20.08 -12.47
N ILE A 161 -13.24 21.16 -11.80
CA ILE A 161 -14.24 21.17 -10.75
C ILE A 161 -15.48 21.96 -11.19
N THR A 162 -16.66 21.52 -10.77
CA THR A 162 -17.92 22.15 -11.14
C THR A 162 -18.20 23.41 -10.35
N ASP A 163 -17.72 23.50 -9.11
CA ASP A 163 -18.00 24.61 -8.20
C ASP A 163 -16.73 25.06 -7.45
N ASN A 164 -16.43 26.36 -7.53
CA ASN A 164 -15.31 26.96 -6.80
C ASN A 164 -15.41 26.87 -5.28
N ARG A 165 -16.62 26.72 -4.74
CA ARG A 165 -16.84 26.52 -3.29
C ARG A 165 -16.18 25.23 -2.80
N THR A 166 -16.02 24.24 -3.65
CA THR A 166 -15.37 22.95 -3.34
C THR A 166 -13.83 22.99 -3.53
N ARG A 167 -13.28 24.11 -3.99
CA ARG A 167 -11.84 24.25 -4.30
C ARG A 167 -10.92 23.85 -3.14
N LYS A 168 -11.17 24.39 -1.95
CA LYS A 168 -10.36 24.10 -0.76
C LYS A 168 -10.35 22.59 -0.43
N GLN A 169 -11.51 21.95 -0.52
CA GLN A 169 -11.64 20.49 -0.32
C GLN A 169 -10.92 19.72 -1.44
N GLY A 170 -10.98 20.21 -2.68
CA GLY A 170 -10.28 19.62 -3.81
C GLY A 170 -8.77 19.72 -3.69
N GLU A 171 -8.25 20.86 -3.23
CA GLU A 171 -6.81 21.05 -2.95
C GLU A 171 -6.32 20.12 -1.84
N GLN A 172 -7.12 19.94 -0.79
CA GLN A 172 -6.84 18.95 0.26
C GLN A 172 -6.85 17.52 -0.29
N ALA A 173 -7.81 17.17 -1.17
CA ALA A 173 -7.87 15.86 -1.80
C ALA A 173 -6.60 15.57 -2.63
N ILE A 174 -6.14 16.55 -3.41
CA ILE A 174 -4.90 16.44 -4.18
C ILE A 174 -3.69 16.27 -3.25
N ALA A 175 -3.59 17.07 -2.19
CA ALA A 175 -2.51 16.95 -1.21
C ALA A 175 -2.47 15.57 -0.55
N HIS A 176 -3.63 15.06 -0.12
CA HIS A 176 -3.74 13.73 0.46
C HIS A 176 -3.41 12.62 -0.57
N GLY A 177 -3.89 12.76 -1.81
CA GLY A 177 -3.57 11.83 -2.90
C GLY A 177 -2.06 11.75 -3.19
N ARG A 178 -1.38 12.91 -3.21
CA ARG A 178 0.09 12.99 -3.37
C ARG A 178 0.83 12.33 -2.22
N ALA A 179 0.43 12.60 -0.99
CA ALA A 179 1.06 12.04 0.20
C ALA A 179 0.94 10.51 0.23
N ILE A 180 -0.26 9.96 -0.04
CA ILE A 180 -0.48 8.51 -0.12
C ILE A 180 0.32 7.89 -1.26
N ALA A 181 0.36 8.54 -2.42
CA ALA A 181 1.14 8.06 -3.56
C ALA A 181 2.65 8.09 -3.27
N ALA A 182 3.15 9.13 -2.61
CA ALA A 182 4.55 9.22 -2.17
C ALA A 182 4.90 8.12 -1.15
N GLY A 183 4.02 7.87 -0.19
CA GLY A 183 4.16 6.77 0.76
C GLY A 183 4.17 5.39 0.07
N THR A 184 3.25 5.18 -0.88
CA THR A 184 3.20 3.96 -1.69
C THR A 184 4.48 3.78 -2.53
N THR A 185 4.99 4.87 -3.10
CA THR A 185 6.25 4.88 -3.85
C THR A 185 7.43 4.52 -2.94
N LEU A 186 7.52 5.09 -1.75
CA LEU A 186 8.56 4.75 -0.77
C LEU A 186 8.52 3.25 -0.41
N ALA A 187 7.33 2.70 -0.15
CA ALA A 187 7.19 1.27 0.13
C ALA A 187 7.65 0.41 -1.06
N LYS A 188 7.29 0.79 -2.29
CA LYS A 188 7.73 0.11 -3.52
C LYS A 188 9.24 0.22 -3.73
N ASP A 189 9.82 1.39 -3.51
CA ASP A 189 11.25 1.62 -3.68
C ASP A 189 12.07 0.76 -2.71
N LEU A 190 11.71 0.74 -1.43
CA LEU A 190 12.35 -0.09 -0.43
C LEU A 190 12.27 -1.58 -0.79
N SER A 191 11.10 -2.04 -1.22
CA SER A 191 10.86 -3.44 -1.52
C SER A 191 11.49 -3.91 -2.83
N ASN A 192 11.64 -3.02 -3.82
CA ASN A 192 12.25 -3.36 -5.10
C ASN A 192 13.79 -3.42 -5.04
N LEU A 193 14.40 -2.81 -4.04
CA LEU A 193 15.84 -2.93 -3.81
C LEU A 193 16.21 -4.39 -3.55
N PRO A 194 17.37 -4.87 -4.04
CA PRO A 194 17.86 -6.21 -3.72
C PRO A 194 18.38 -6.28 -2.28
N GLY A 195 18.38 -7.50 -1.69
CA GLY A 195 18.77 -7.74 -0.29
C GLY A 195 20.19 -7.30 0.06
N ASN A 196 21.12 -7.28 -0.90
CA ASN A 196 22.47 -6.77 -0.68
C ASN A 196 22.55 -5.24 -0.52
N ILE A 197 21.47 -4.51 -0.84
CA ILE A 197 21.33 -3.06 -0.64
C ILE A 197 20.33 -2.79 0.50
N CYS A 198 19.15 -3.34 0.42
CA CYS A 198 18.10 -3.18 1.44
C CYS A 198 18.35 -4.13 2.61
N THR A 199 19.35 -3.86 3.42
CA THR A 199 19.70 -4.59 4.64
C THR A 199 18.96 -4.01 5.87
N PRO A 200 18.94 -4.69 7.03
CA PRO A 200 18.41 -4.12 8.28
C PRO A 200 19.03 -2.76 8.62
N THR A 201 20.33 -2.61 8.42
CA THR A 201 21.05 -1.35 8.62
C THR A 201 20.59 -0.26 7.65
N TYR A 202 20.31 -0.61 6.39
CA TYR A 202 19.77 0.33 5.41
C TYR A 202 18.37 0.82 5.82
N LEU A 203 17.48 -0.08 6.24
CA LEU A 203 16.15 0.30 6.74
C LEU A 203 16.24 1.23 7.96
N ALA A 204 17.15 0.94 8.91
CA ALA A 204 17.40 1.83 10.05
C ALA A 204 17.87 3.23 9.62
N LYS A 205 18.71 3.33 8.58
CA LYS A 205 19.13 4.61 7.99
C LYS A 205 17.95 5.34 7.34
N GLN A 206 17.08 4.63 6.62
CA GLN A 206 15.88 5.21 6.01
C GLN A 206 14.90 5.75 7.08
N ALA A 207 14.72 5.02 8.20
CA ALA A 207 13.91 5.51 9.31
C ALA A 207 14.45 6.82 9.89
N ARG A 208 15.75 6.90 10.14
CA ARG A 208 16.40 8.14 10.63
C ARG A 208 16.22 9.29 9.61
N SER A 209 16.31 9.00 8.31
CA SER A 209 16.06 10.00 7.27
C SER A 209 14.60 10.47 7.27
N LEU A 210 13.65 9.56 7.43
CA LEU A 210 12.24 9.90 7.53
C LEU A 210 11.96 10.75 8.79
N GLY A 211 12.60 10.42 9.92
CA GLY A 211 12.48 11.18 11.17
C GLY A 211 12.90 12.65 11.06
N LYS A 212 13.86 12.95 10.17
CA LYS A 212 14.30 14.34 9.93
C LYS A 212 13.28 15.21 9.18
N LYS A 213 12.25 14.60 8.57
CA LYS A 213 11.22 15.34 7.80
C LYS A 213 10.20 16.05 8.67
N SER A 214 10.11 15.75 9.97
CA SER A 214 9.15 16.37 10.87
C SER A 214 9.66 16.37 12.31
N GLU A 215 9.58 17.49 12.98
CA GLU A 215 9.88 17.62 14.42
C GLU A 215 8.94 16.78 15.31
N LYS A 216 7.75 16.44 14.79
CA LYS A 216 6.78 15.57 15.47
C LYS A 216 7.16 14.10 15.39
N MET A 217 8.23 13.75 14.66
CA MET A 217 8.64 12.36 14.45
C MET A 217 9.95 12.05 15.17
N LYS A 218 9.91 11.04 16.04
CA LYS A 218 11.09 10.51 16.75
C LYS A 218 11.40 9.13 16.23
N VAL A 219 12.68 8.82 16.06
CA VAL A 219 13.14 7.51 15.61
C VAL A 219 14.15 6.94 16.59
N ARG A 220 13.91 5.71 17.01
CA ARG A 220 14.80 4.92 17.82
C ARG A 220 15.06 3.59 17.14
N VAL A 221 16.29 3.13 17.19
CA VAL A 221 16.71 1.84 16.65
C VAL A 221 17.39 1.09 17.77
N LEU A 222 16.90 -0.10 18.08
CA LEU A 222 17.54 -1.01 19.02
C LEU A 222 18.46 -1.96 18.26
N GLU A 223 19.68 -2.05 18.72
CA GLU A 223 20.68 -3.02 18.26
C GLU A 223 20.52 -4.36 19.04
N GLU A 224 21.14 -5.43 18.55
CA GLU A 224 21.02 -6.78 19.13
C GLU A 224 21.32 -6.82 20.64
N LYS A 225 22.33 -6.11 21.12
CA LYS A 225 22.64 -6.01 22.57
C LYS A 225 21.46 -5.45 23.36
N GLN A 226 20.75 -4.45 22.83
CA GLN A 226 19.61 -3.84 23.51
C GLN A 226 18.38 -4.76 23.44
N MET A 227 18.17 -5.46 22.32
CA MET A 227 17.12 -6.45 22.16
C MET A 227 17.34 -7.65 23.10
N SER A 228 18.59 -8.12 23.21
CA SER A 228 18.96 -9.18 24.16
C SER A 228 18.68 -8.79 25.62
N ALA A 229 19.02 -7.56 26.01
CA ALA A 229 18.71 -7.05 27.35
C ALA A 229 17.20 -6.93 27.63
N LEU A 230 16.35 -6.88 26.59
CA LEU A 230 14.89 -6.89 26.69
C LEU A 230 14.30 -8.31 26.61
N GLY A 231 15.12 -9.34 26.45
CA GLY A 231 14.67 -10.73 26.33
C GLY A 231 14.05 -11.09 24.98
N MET A 232 14.39 -10.38 23.89
CA MET A 232 13.88 -10.64 22.53
C MET A 232 14.58 -11.86 21.89
N GLY A 233 14.52 -13.01 22.57
CA GLY A 233 15.23 -14.21 22.14
C GLY A 233 14.66 -14.82 20.87
N SER A 234 13.36 -14.65 20.61
CA SER A 234 12.71 -15.14 19.40
C SER A 234 13.18 -14.39 18.16
N LEU A 235 13.22 -13.04 18.19
CA LEU A 235 13.74 -12.23 17.09
C LEU A 235 15.23 -12.50 16.84
N LEU A 236 16.03 -12.49 17.92
CA LEU A 236 17.46 -12.68 17.82
C LEU A 236 17.84 -14.08 17.32
N SER A 237 17.01 -15.07 17.58
CA SER A 237 17.25 -16.43 17.09
C SER A 237 17.22 -16.52 15.56
N VAL A 238 16.36 -15.73 14.91
CA VAL A 238 16.26 -15.68 13.44
C VAL A 238 17.51 -15.04 12.84
N SER A 239 18.06 -13.99 13.48
CA SER A 239 19.21 -13.25 12.94
C SER A 239 20.54 -13.98 13.10
N ARG A 240 20.65 -15.02 13.91
CA ARG A 240 21.90 -15.73 14.24
C ARG A 240 22.63 -16.26 13.00
N GLY A 241 21.88 -16.67 11.96
CA GLY A 241 22.46 -17.15 10.71
C GLY A 241 22.95 -16.04 9.77
N SER A 242 22.69 -14.76 10.08
CA SER A 242 23.07 -13.63 9.23
C SER A 242 24.29 -12.89 9.77
N ARG A 243 25.12 -12.39 8.85
CA ARG A 243 26.20 -11.42 9.18
C ARG A 243 25.68 -9.98 9.28
N GLN A 244 24.42 -9.74 8.91
CA GLN A 244 23.72 -8.45 9.08
C GLN A 244 23.04 -8.44 10.45
N GLY A 245 23.53 -7.62 11.38
CA GLY A 245 22.92 -7.50 12.70
C GLY A 245 21.46 -7.04 12.64
N ALA A 246 20.59 -7.74 13.36
CA ALA A 246 19.18 -7.38 13.45
C ALA A 246 18.96 -5.98 14.03
N LYS A 247 17.84 -5.37 13.68
CA LYS A 247 17.41 -4.05 14.18
C LYS A 247 15.93 -4.10 14.55
N LEU A 248 15.58 -3.53 15.70
CA LEU A 248 14.21 -3.14 15.96
C LEU A 248 14.08 -1.63 15.74
N ILE A 249 13.37 -1.25 14.69
CA ILE A 249 13.21 0.13 14.27
C ILE A 249 11.88 0.66 14.81
N ILE A 250 11.91 1.72 15.59
CA ILE A 250 10.73 2.36 16.19
C ILE A 250 10.65 3.79 15.68
N MET A 251 9.51 4.13 15.08
CA MET A 251 9.20 5.44 14.49
C MET A 251 7.94 5.98 15.15
N GLU A 252 8.05 7.04 15.93
CA GLU A 252 6.96 7.61 16.73
C GLU A 252 6.55 8.97 16.15
N TYR A 253 5.36 9.07 15.58
CA TYR A 253 4.77 10.32 15.09
C TYR A 253 3.72 10.83 16.08
N ASN A 254 3.94 12.02 16.63
CA ASN A 254 3.11 12.67 17.63
C ASN A 254 2.30 13.81 16.99
N GLY A 255 1.38 13.46 16.09
CA GLY A 255 0.51 14.42 15.40
C GLY A 255 -0.77 14.74 16.14
N GLY A 256 -1.22 13.83 17.01
CA GLY A 256 -2.45 13.94 17.80
C GLY A 256 -2.29 14.73 19.08
N LYS A 257 -3.31 14.68 19.93
CA LYS A 257 -3.29 15.35 21.25
C LYS A 257 -2.32 14.62 22.20
N LYS A 258 -1.70 15.39 23.09
CA LYS A 258 -0.84 14.83 24.14
C LYS A 258 -1.65 13.87 25.02
N GLY A 259 -1.14 12.66 25.25
CA GLY A 259 -1.79 11.63 26.06
C GLY A 259 -2.85 10.79 25.32
N GLU A 260 -3.17 11.11 24.07
CA GLU A 260 -4.02 10.26 23.24
C GLU A 260 -3.28 8.96 22.88
N LYS A 261 -3.96 7.82 23.08
CA LYS A 261 -3.39 6.49 22.80
C LYS A 261 -3.05 6.35 21.31
N PRO A 262 -1.83 5.91 20.97
CA PRO A 262 -1.42 5.78 19.60
C PRO A 262 -2.08 4.59 18.90
N VAL A 263 -2.16 4.65 17.57
CA VAL A 263 -2.23 3.47 16.72
C VAL A 263 -0.81 2.94 16.52
N VAL A 264 -0.63 1.63 16.61
CA VAL A 264 0.67 0.98 16.36
C VAL A 264 0.58 0.12 15.11
N LEU A 265 1.51 0.31 14.18
CA LEU A 265 1.70 -0.53 13.01
C LEU A 265 2.99 -1.32 13.19
N VAL A 266 2.92 -2.64 13.12
CA VAL A 266 4.09 -3.53 13.22
C VAL A 266 4.32 -4.19 11.86
N GLY A 267 5.47 -3.99 11.23
CA GLY A 267 5.73 -4.51 9.88
C GLY A 267 6.88 -5.50 9.83
N LYS A 268 6.63 -6.71 9.31
CA LYS A 268 7.70 -7.68 9.04
C LYS A 268 8.76 -7.02 8.14
N GLY A 269 9.99 -6.94 8.63
CA GLY A 269 11.13 -6.31 7.96
C GLY A 269 12.24 -7.30 7.64
N LEU A 270 11.90 -8.51 7.21
CA LEU A 270 12.87 -9.53 6.85
C LEU A 270 13.44 -9.25 5.46
N THR A 271 14.65 -8.71 5.41
CA THR A 271 15.23 -8.15 4.17
C THR A 271 15.64 -9.21 3.15
N PHE A 272 15.88 -10.44 3.59
CA PHE A 272 15.98 -11.62 2.75
C PHE A 272 15.62 -12.87 3.56
N ASP A 273 14.89 -13.79 2.94
CA ASP A 273 14.47 -15.06 3.54
C ASP A 273 14.92 -16.23 2.67
N SER A 274 15.97 -16.93 3.10
CA SER A 274 16.39 -18.19 2.49
C SER A 274 15.65 -19.42 3.04
N GLY A 275 14.84 -19.25 4.11
CA GLY A 275 14.27 -20.31 4.92
C GLY A 275 15.17 -20.75 6.08
N GLY A 276 16.41 -20.28 6.14
CA GLY A 276 17.39 -20.73 7.11
C GLY A 276 17.82 -22.19 6.85
N ILE A 277 17.94 -22.99 7.92
CA ILE A 277 18.26 -24.44 7.80
C ILE A 277 17.15 -25.20 7.06
N SER A 278 15.89 -24.83 7.23
CA SER A 278 14.76 -25.32 6.41
C SER A 278 14.75 -24.62 5.05
N LEU A 279 15.80 -24.82 4.25
CA LEU A 279 16.12 -24.05 3.05
C LEU A 279 15.01 -24.12 2.01
N LYS A 280 14.62 -22.93 1.50
CA LYS A 280 13.65 -22.82 0.40
C LYS A 280 14.21 -23.42 -0.90
N PRO A 281 13.35 -23.95 -1.80
CA PRO A 281 13.76 -24.24 -3.17
C PRO A 281 14.36 -23.00 -3.86
N GLY A 282 15.38 -23.20 -4.72
CA GLY A 282 16.00 -22.09 -5.45
C GLY A 282 15.05 -21.35 -6.41
N ALA A 283 14.01 -22.02 -6.89
CA ALA A 283 13.00 -21.41 -7.75
C ALA A 283 12.23 -20.30 -7.00
N ALA A 284 12.22 -19.10 -7.56
CA ALA A 284 11.61 -17.88 -7.01
C ALA A 284 12.20 -17.41 -5.65
N MET A 285 13.35 -17.96 -5.19
CA MET A 285 14.01 -17.46 -3.98
C MET A 285 14.44 -16.00 -4.11
N ASP A 286 14.71 -15.51 -5.32
CA ASP A 286 15.02 -14.11 -5.61
C ASP A 286 13.85 -13.15 -5.30
N GLU A 287 12.61 -13.66 -5.19
CA GLU A 287 11.45 -12.89 -4.75
C GLU A 287 11.41 -12.70 -3.22
N MET A 288 12.24 -13.43 -2.48
CA MET A 288 12.32 -13.29 -1.02
C MET A 288 12.95 -11.98 -0.55
N LYS A 289 13.44 -11.14 -1.47
CA LYS A 289 13.71 -9.72 -1.21
C LYS A 289 12.45 -8.92 -0.86
N TYR A 290 11.25 -9.41 -1.23
CA TYR A 290 9.96 -8.79 -0.91
C TYR A 290 9.46 -9.15 0.49
N ASP A 291 10.17 -9.98 1.23
CA ASP A 291 9.73 -10.45 2.54
C ASP A 291 9.81 -9.38 3.65
N MET A 292 10.23 -8.20 3.29
CA MET A 292 10.21 -6.97 4.09
C MET A 292 9.08 -5.98 3.69
N CYS A 293 8.17 -6.35 2.78
CA CYS A 293 7.10 -5.47 2.31
C CYS A 293 6.16 -5.02 3.45
N GLY A 294 6.00 -5.82 4.51
CA GLY A 294 5.27 -5.41 5.72
C GLY A 294 5.93 -4.20 6.37
N GLY A 295 7.23 -4.26 6.61
CA GLY A 295 8.02 -3.14 7.12
C GLY A 295 7.99 -1.93 6.18
N ALA A 296 8.19 -2.16 4.88
CA ALA A 296 8.12 -1.10 3.87
C ALA A 296 6.77 -0.37 3.87
N SER A 297 5.67 -1.10 4.11
CA SER A 297 4.33 -0.52 4.23
C SER A 297 4.19 0.38 5.45
N VAL A 298 4.82 0.03 6.56
CA VAL A 298 4.88 0.87 7.77
C VAL A 298 5.63 2.17 7.46
N PHE A 299 6.78 2.11 6.80
CA PHE A 299 7.51 3.31 6.35
C PHE A 299 6.66 4.19 5.43
N GLY A 300 6.03 3.59 4.42
CA GLY A 300 5.18 4.31 3.47
C GLY A 300 3.98 4.98 4.12
N THR A 301 3.31 4.28 5.04
CA THR A 301 2.15 4.80 5.76
C THR A 301 2.53 5.94 6.70
N LEU A 302 3.64 5.82 7.43
CA LEU A 302 4.17 6.90 8.27
C LEU A 302 4.57 8.13 7.44
N ALA A 303 5.24 7.92 6.30
CA ALA A 303 5.61 9.01 5.40
C ALA A 303 4.37 9.77 4.91
N ALA A 304 3.33 9.05 4.48
CA ALA A 304 2.05 9.65 4.06
C ALA A 304 1.37 10.40 5.22
N CYS A 305 1.36 9.81 6.43
CA CYS A 305 0.77 10.42 7.61
C CYS A 305 1.46 11.74 8.01
N VAL A 306 2.79 11.77 7.96
CA VAL A 306 3.60 12.96 8.22
C VAL A 306 3.34 14.05 7.19
N GLU A 307 3.32 13.69 5.89
CA GLU A 307 3.09 14.66 4.80
C GLU A 307 1.66 15.23 4.82
N MET A 308 0.66 14.43 5.18
CA MET A 308 -0.72 14.88 5.40
C MET A 308 -0.89 15.67 6.70
N ALA A 309 0.10 15.71 7.57
CA ALA A 309 0.03 16.28 8.91
C ALA A 309 -1.17 15.78 9.72
N LEU A 310 -1.45 14.46 9.68
CA LEU A 310 -2.63 13.90 10.32
C LEU A 310 -2.65 14.14 11.82
N PRO A 311 -3.79 14.52 12.41
CA PRO A 311 -3.94 14.75 13.84
C PRO A 311 -4.11 13.43 14.61
N ILE A 312 -3.09 12.57 14.59
CA ILE A 312 -3.08 11.26 15.22
C ILE A 312 -1.70 10.93 15.79
N ASN A 313 -1.66 10.20 16.89
CA ASN A 313 -0.43 9.59 17.36
C ASN A 313 -0.27 8.21 16.70
N LEU A 314 0.83 8.02 15.97
CA LEU A 314 1.10 6.82 15.19
C LEU A 314 2.50 6.30 15.50
N ILE A 315 2.63 5.02 15.76
CA ILE A 315 3.91 4.36 16.00
C ILE A 315 4.10 3.25 14.96
N GLY A 316 5.21 3.27 14.25
CA GLY A 316 5.66 2.19 13.40
C GLY A 316 6.78 1.40 14.08
N ILE A 317 6.64 0.08 14.12
CA ILE A 317 7.66 -0.83 14.64
C ILE A 317 8.03 -1.80 13.52
N VAL A 318 9.33 -1.90 13.21
CA VAL A 318 9.81 -2.80 12.17
C VAL A 318 10.92 -3.68 12.74
N PRO A 319 10.61 -4.94 13.12
CA PRO A 319 11.63 -5.94 13.39
C PRO A 319 12.28 -6.30 12.07
N SER A 320 13.58 -6.00 11.92
CA SER A 320 14.33 -6.21 10.69
C SER A 320 15.50 -7.15 10.90
N SER A 321 15.57 -8.17 10.07
CA SER A 321 16.57 -9.24 10.11
C SER A 321 16.74 -9.85 8.71
N GLU A 322 17.67 -10.79 8.57
CA GLU A 322 17.74 -11.78 7.50
C GLU A 322 17.60 -13.18 8.09
N ASN A 323 17.05 -14.11 7.33
CA ASN A 323 16.99 -15.53 7.69
C ASN A 323 17.91 -16.32 6.75
N MET A 324 19.10 -16.67 7.26
CA MET A 324 20.16 -17.29 6.47
C MET A 324 20.63 -18.61 7.10
N PRO A 325 21.04 -19.60 6.29
CA PRO A 325 21.69 -20.81 6.79
C PRO A 325 23.14 -20.47 7.19
N ASP A 326 23.53 -20.91 8.39
CA ASP A 326 24.90 -20.76 8.90
C ASP A 326 25.12 -21.79 10.03
N GLY A 327 26.34 -21.94 10.49
CA GLY A 327 26.67 -22.82 11.62
C GLY A 327 26.06 -22.39 12.95
N ASP A 328 25.69 -21.11 13.11
CA ASP A 328 25.01 -20.56 14.28
C ASP A 328 23.50 -20.37 14.10
N ALA A 329 22.95 -20.70 12.91
CA ALA A 329 21.53 -20.54 12.63
C ALA A 329 20.64 -21.43 13.50
N ASN A 330 19.39 -21.02 13.70
CA ASN A 330 18.36 -21.86 14.31
C ASN A 330 18.23 -23.19 13.58
N LYS A 331 18.07 -24.26 14.34
CA LYS A 331 17.81 -25.60 13.83
C LYS A 331 16.40 -26.04 14.18
N PRO A 332 15.72 -26.78 13.33
CA PRO A 332 14.48 -27.46 13.73
C PRO A 332 14.68 -28.29 15.02
N GLY A 333 13.80 -28.06 15.99
CA GLY A 333 13.89 -28.60 17.34
C GLY A 333 14.51 -27.68 18.38
N ASP A 334 15.12 -26.55 17.98
CA ASP A 334 15.59 -25.53 18.93
C ASP A 334 14.40 -24.91 19.67
N ILE A 335 14.60 -24.62 20.96
CA ILE A 335 13.63 -23.90 21.79
C ILE A 335 14.19 -22.51 22.11
N VAL A 336 13.38 -21.49 21.85
CA VAL A 336 13.73 -20.09 22.10
C VAL A 336 12.75 -19.45 23.07
N THR A 337 13.21 -18.50 23.88
CA THR A 337 12.36 -17.75 24.79
C THR A 337 12.07 -16.38 24.22
N SER A 338 10.80 -16.05 24.03
CA SER A 338 10.36 -14.75 23.54
C SER A 338 10.41 -13.66 24.62
N MET A 339 10.30 -12.40 24.23
CA MET A 339 10.23 -11.25 25.14
C MET A 339 9.06 -11.37 26.15
N SER A 340 7.99 -12.07 25.81
CA SER A 340 6.86 -12.31 26.72
C SER A 340 7.16 -13.35 27.81
N GLY A 341 8.28 -14.06 27.69
CA GLY A 341 8.65 -15.20 28.56
C GLY A 341 8.15 -16.54 28.03
N GLN A 342 7.26 -16.58 27.04
CA GLN A 342 6.81 -17.84 26.42
C GLN A 342 7.95 -18.51 25.66
N THR A 343 8.08 -19.82 25.83
CA THR A 343 9.02 -20.66 25.09
C THR A 343 8.39 -21.15 23.80
N ILE A 344 9.17 -21.19 22.73
CA ILE A 344 8.73 -21.55 21.39
C ILE A 344 9.63 -22.64 20.83
N GLU A 345 9.07 -23.77 20.47
CA GLU A 345 9.75 -24.82 19.72
C GLU A 345 9.76 -24.46 18.25
N VAL A 346 10.94 -24.30 17.66
CA VAL A 346 11.12 -23.97 16.25
C VAL A 346 11.13 -25.26 15.43
N LEU A 347 9.98 -25.69 14.93
CA LEU A 347 9.86 -26.89 14.11
C LEU A 347 10.22 -26.68 12.63
N ASN A 348 10.11 -25.42 12.17
CA ASN A 348 10.46 -25.02 10.81
C ASN A 348 11.08 -23.61 10.84
N THR A 349 12.33 -23.50 10.40
CA THR A 349 13.03 -22.21 10.39
C THR A 349 12.57 -21.29 9.26
N ASP A 350 11.79 -21.78 8.28
CA ASP A 350 11.12 -21.00 7.23
C ASP A 350 9.78 -20.37 7.71
N ALA A 351 9.46 -20.54 8.99
CA ALA A 351 8.36 -19.84 9.67
C ALA A 351 8.92 -18.80 10.67
N GLU A 352 9.86 -18.03 10.24
CA GLU A 352 10.67 -17.05 10.97
C GLU A 352 9.95 -15.70 11.16
N GLY A 353 9.07 -15.33 10.22
CA GLY A 353 8.35 -14.04 10.25
C GLY A 353 7.56 -13.86 11.54
N ARG A 354 6.85 -14.89 11.98
CA ARG A 354 6.11 -14.87 13.24
C ARG A 354 7.03 -14.81 14.46
N LEU A 355 8.25 -15.35 14.37
CA LEU A 355 9.25 -15.30 15.42
C LEU A 355 9.79 -13.88 15.65
N ILE A 356 10.03 -13.11 14.58
CA ILE A 356 10.45 -11.72 14.73
C ILE A 356 9.29 -10.81 15.12
N LEU A 357 8.05 -11.14 14.70
CA LEU A 357 6.86 -10.36 15.01
C LEU A 357 6.42 -10.51 16.46
N CYS A 358 6.51 -11.69 17.07
CA CYS A 358 6.02 -11.91 18.44
C CYS A 358 6.74 -11.02 19.47
N ASP A 359 8.05 -10.83 19.36
CA ASP A 359 8.81 -9.94 20.22
C ASP A 359 8.48 -8.47 19.94
N ALA A 360 8.28 -8.09 18.67
CA ALA A 360 7.89 -6.74 18.31
C ALA A 360 6.46 -6.40 18.78
N LEU A 361 5.52 -7.35 18.73
CA LEU A 361 4.16 -7.21 19.26
C LEU A 361 4.16 -7.10 20.79
N THR A 362 4.95 -7.92 21.47
CA THR A 362 5.16 -7.79 22.93
C THR A 362 5.76 -6.43 23.28
N TYR A 363 6.72 -5.96 22.49
CA TYR A 363 7.29 -4.62 22.67
C TYR A 363 6.27 -3.50 22.48
N ALA A 364 5.28 -3.67 21.60
CA ALA A 364 4.23 -2.69 21.33
C ALA A 364 3.31 -2.42 22.54
N GLU A 365 3.13 -3.38 23.45
CA GLU A 365 2.30 -3.22 24.67
C GLU A 365 2.70 -2.00 25.50
N ARG A 366 4.00 -1.65 25.55
CA ARG A 366 4.52 -0.52 26.34
C ARG A 366 3.94 0.84 25.96
N PHE A 367 3.41 0.97 24.75
CA PHE A 367 2.81 2.21 24.26
C PHE A 367 1.33 2.34 24.61
N ASN A 368 0.73 1.34 25.26
CA ASN A 368 -0.71 1.30 25.59
C ASN A 368 -1.59 1.70 24.41
N PRO A 369 -1.50 0.99 23.26
CA PRO A 369 -2.08 1.42 22.00
C PRO A 369 -3.62 1.38 22.01
N ALA A 370 -4.24 2.27 21.21
CA ALA A 370 -5.67 2.23 20.92
C ALA A 370 -6.02 1.06 19.98
N ALA A 371 -5.10 0.70 19.10
CA ALA A 371 -5.17 -0.45 18.21
C ALA A 371 -3.76 -0.81 17.72
N VAL A 372 -3.53 -2.09 17.45
CA VAL A 372 -2.32 -2.62 16.81
C VAL A 372 -2.70 -3.32 15.52
N VAL A 373 -2.01 -2.99 14.44
CA VAL A 373 -2.12 -3.72 13.16
C VAL A 373 -0.73 -4.21 12.80
N ASP A 374 -0.54 -5.52 12.67
CA ASP A 374 0.69 -6.03 12.09
C ASP A 374 0.49 -6.42 10.62
N ILE A 375 1.55 -6.26 9.85
CA ILE A 375 1.56 -6.42 8.41
C ILE A 375 2.75 -7.30 8.03
N ALA A 376 2.49 -8.44 7.38
CA ALA A 376 3.55 -9.36 7.01
C ALA A 376 3.25 -10.14 5.73
N THR A 377 4.27 -10.39 4.95
CA THR A 377 4.33 -11.42 3.93
C THR A 377 4.53 -12.77 4.63
N LEU A 378 3.45 -13.27 5.25
CA LEU A 378 3.64 -14.27 6.29
C LEU A 378 3.49 -15.71 5.79
N THR A 379 2.46 -15.97 4.96
CA THR A 379 2.16 -17.37 4.62
C THR A 379 1.86 -17.60 3.15
N GLY A 380 2.47 -18.65 2.58
CA GLY A 380 2.06 -19.17 1.27
C GLY A 380 0.61 -19.66 1.27
N ALA A 381 0.09 -20.11 2.43
CA ALA A 381 -1.30 -20.52 2.57
C ALA A 381 -2.29 -19.38 2.28
N CYS A 382 -1.97 -18.13 2.61
CA CYS A 382 -2.77 -16.97 2.26
C CYS A 382 -2.84 -16.78 0.73
N VAL A 383 -1.72 -16.99 0.03
CA VAL A 383 -1.68 -16.92 -1.44
C VAL A 383 -2.58 -17.98 -2.06
N VAL A 384 -2.54 -19.20 -1.53
CA VAL A 384 -3.39 -20.32 -2.01
C VAL A 384 -4.87 -20.02 -1.78
N ALA A 385 -5.24 -19.46 -0.61
CA ALA A 385 -6.62 -19.19 -0.25
C ALA A 385 -7.23 -17.98 -0.96
N LEU A 386 -6.49 -16.86 -1.07
CA LEU A 386 -7.01 -15.56 -1.50
C LEU A 386 -6.39 -15.04 -2.81
N GLY A 387 -5.37 -15.71 -3.33
CA GLY A 387 -4.66 -15.27 -4.53
C GLY A 387 -3.99 -13.91 -4.36
N ALA A 388 -3.97 -13.12 -5.44
CA ALA A 388 -3.28 -11.82 -5.49
C ALA A 388 -4.21 -10.59 -5.38
N HIS A 389 -5.48 -10.79 -5.02
CA HIS A 389 -6.48 -9.71 -5.06
C HIS A 389 -6.90 -9.20 -3.69
N ALA A 390 -6.87 -10.04 -2.67
CA ALA A 390 -7.25 -9.68 -1.31
C ALA A 390 -6.12 -9.99 -0.32
N THR A 391 -5.90 -9.09 0.62
CA THR A 391 -5.03 -9.30 1.78
C THR A 391 -5.78 -10.16 2.80
N GLY A 392 -5.13 -11.14 3.43
CA GLY A 392 -5.72 -11.89 4.53
C GLY A 392 -5.82 -11.00 5.78
N LEU A 393 -6.99 -10.96 6.40
CA LEU A 393 -7.22 -10.24 7.66
C LEU A 393 -7.62 -11.24 8.74
N LEU A 394 -6.94 -11.20 9.89
CA LEU A 394 -7.29 -11.94 11.08
C LEU A 394 -7.14 -11.02 12.30
N GLY A 395 -7.76 -11.34 13.43
CA GLY A 395 -7.62 -10.49 14.61
C GLY A 395 -8.48 -10.93 15.77
N ASN A 396 -8.30 -10.29 16.91
CA ASN A 396 -9.02 -10.54 18.16
C ASN A 396 -10.10 -9.47 18.46
N ASN A 397 -10.39 -8.57 17.50
CA ASN A 397 -11.35 -7.48 17.69
C ASN A 397 -12.13 -7.18 16.41
N ASP A 398 -13.41 -7.53 16.38
CA ASP A 398 -14.27 -7.39 15.19
C ASP A 398 -14.48 -5.93 14.78
N ALA A 399 -14.52 -4.99 15.71
CA ALA A 399 -14.64 -3.57 15.39
C ALA A 399 -13.43 -3.09 14.59
N LEU A 400 -12.21 -3.45 15.01
CA LEU A 400 -10.98 -3.13 14.29
C LEU A 400 -10.93 -3.84 12.92
N ALA A 401 -11.35 -5.10 12.86
CA ALA A 401 -11.43 -5.84 11.61
C ALA A 401 -12.36 -5.15 10.62
N ASN A 402 -13.55 -4.75 11.05
CA ASN A 402 -14.53 -4.04 10.23
C ASN A 402 -14.03 -2.66 9.76
N GLU A 403 -13.30 -1.91 10.60
CA GLU A 403 -12.66 -0.65 10.20
C GLU A 403 -11.66 -0.88 9.05
N LEU A 404 -10.82 -1.93 9.14
CA LEU A 404 -9.83 -2.27 8.13
C LEU A 404 -10.48 -2.78 6.83
N LEU A 405 -11.52 -3.62 6.91
CA LEU A 405 -12.29 -4.08 5.75
C LEU A 405 -12.94 -2.91 5.00
N ALA A 406 -13.56 -2.00 5.76
CA ALA A 406 -14.19 -0.80 5.21
C ALA A 406 -13.14 0.15 4.59
N ALA A 407 -11.95 0.27 5.19
CA ALA A 407 -10.84 1.03 4.62
C ALA A 407 -10.29 0.38 3.35
N GLY A 408 -10.15 -0.93 3.33
CA GLY A 408 -9.71 -1.70 2.16
C GLY A 408 -10.67 -1.57 0.98
N THR A 409 -11.97 -1.67 1.22
CA THR A 409 -13.01 -1.46 0.20
C THR A 409 -12.96 -0.02 -0.31
N ALA A 410 -12.88 0.93 0.60
CA ALA A 410 -12.82 2.34 0.26
C ALA A 410 -11.57 2.70 -0.56
N SER A 411 -10.41 2.22 -0.20
CA SER A 411 -9.17 2.48 -0.93
C SER A 411 -8.99 1.62 -2.19
N GLY A 412 -9.83 0.59 -2.39
CA GLY A 412 -9.65 -0.42 -3.45
C GLY A 412 -8.49 -1.37 -3.19
N ASP A 413 -7.89 -1.31 -2.02
CA ASP A 413 -6.84 -2.20 -1.52
C ASP A 413 -7.46 -3.22 -0.55
N ARG A 414 -8.25 -4.13 -1.12
CA ARG A 414 -9.19 -5.00 -0.39
C ARG A 414 -8.49 -6.01 0.50
N ALA A 415 -9.10 -6.25 1.67
CA ALA A 415 -8.81 -7.37 2.55
C ALA A 415 -10.03 -8.28 2.67
N TRP A 416 -9.79 -9.51 3.14
CA TRP A 416 -10.83 -10.47 3.46
C TRP A 416 -10.54 -11.13 4.80
N GLN A 417 -11.54 -11.16 5.70
CA GLN A 417 -11.37 -11.72 7.05
C GLN A 417 -11.44 -13.25 6.99
N LEU A 418 -10.47 -13.90 7.61
CA LEU A 418 -10.42 -15.33 7.84
C LEU A 418 -10.75 -15.64 9.31
N PRO A 419 -11.30 -16.84 9.61
CA PRO A 419 -11.64 -17.21 10.98
C PRO A 419 -10.38 -17.40 11.85
N MET A 420 -10.52 -17.16 13.16
CA MET A 420 -9.47 -17.40 14.15
C MET A 420 -10.13 -17.94 15.43
N TRP A 421 -10.72 -19.16 15.32
CA TRP A 421 -11.42 -19.81 16.42
C TRP A 421 -10.45 -20.61 17.29
N ASP A 422 -10.84 -20.87 18.53
CA ASP A 422 -10.02 -21.60 19.50
C ASP A 422 -9.68 -23.03 19.05
N ASP A 423 -10.52 -23.64 18.18
CA ASP A 423 -10.27 -24.95 17.56
C ASP A 423 -8.89 -25.03 16.86
N TYR A 424 -8.37 -23.93 16.35
CA TYR A 424 -7.06 -23.89 15.70
C TYR A 424 -5.89 -23.76 16.68
N GLN A 425 -6.13 -23.36 17.91
CA GLN A 425 -5.07 -23.10 18.89
C GLN A 425 -4.31 -24.37 19.30
N GLY A 426 -5.01 -25.51 19.42
CA GLY A 426 -4.40 -26.79 19.75
C GLY A 426 -3.39 -27.31 18.70
N GLN A 427 -3.43 -26.78 17.46
CA GLN A 427 -2.43 -27.13 16.45
C GLN A 427 -1.03 -26.58 16.75
N LEU A 428 -0.93 -25.63 17.69
CA LEU A 428 0.34 -25.03 18.10
C LEU A 428 0.93 -25.67 19.37
N ASP A 429 0.31 -26.70 19.89
CA ASP A 429 0.81 -27.36 21.09
C ASP A 429 2.17 -28.02 20.81
N SER A 430 3.07 -27.90 21.78
CA SER A 430 4.40 -28.54 21.76
C SER A 430 4.53 -29.47 22.94
N ASN A 431 5.26 -30.58 22.76
CA ASN A 431 5.60 -31.47 23.87
C ASN A 431 6.77 -30.94 24.74
N PHE A 432 7.49 -29.91 24.25
CA PHE A 432 8.76 -29.49 24.84
C PHE A 432 8.82 -28.01 25.19
N ALA A 433 7.89 -27.20 24.65
CA ALA A 433 7.80 -25.78 24.88
C ALA A 433 6.33 -25.35 25.13
N ASP A 434 6.09 -24.08 25.43
CA ASP A 434 4.73 -23.55 25.61
C ASP A 434 3.93 -23.60 24.29
N ILE A 435 4.61 -23.40 23.15
CA ILE A 435 4.01 -23.45 21.80
C ILE A 435 5.05 -23.85 20.75
N ALA A 436 4.58 -24.41 19.62
CA ALA A 436 5.39 -24.60 18.43
C ALA A 436 5.25 -23.38 17.48
N ASN A 437 6.27 -23.11 16.65
CA ASN A 437 6.21 -22.01 15.69
C ASN A 437 5.33 -22.30 14.46
N ILE A 438 4.95 -23.55 14.20
CA ILE A 438 4.03 -23.96 13.13
C ILE A 438 2.95 -24.87 13.67
N GLY A 439 1.78 -24.84 13.00
CA GLY A 439 0.71 -25.82 13.18
C GLY A 439 0.80 -26.97 12.18
N GLY A 440 -0.25 -27.78 12.10
CA GLY A 440 -0.38 -28.87 11.14
C GLY A 440 -0.44 -28.41 9.67
N LYS A 441 -0.69 -29.39 8.75
CA LYS A 441 -0.68 -29.14 7.30
C LYS A 441 -1.81 -28.22 6.79
N GLY A 442 -2.89 -28.03 7.54
CA GLY A 442 -4.07 -27.24 7.12
C GLY A 442 -4.12 -25.88 7.81
N GLY A 443 -4.76 -24.90 7.15
CA GLY A 443 -5.05 -23.61 7.78
C GLY A 443 -3.83 -22.73 8.12
N GLY A 444 -2.74 -22.82 7.37
CA GLY A 444 -1.45 -22.21 7.71
C GLY A 444 -1.51 -20.70 7.99
N THR A 445 -2.37 -19.95 7.30
CA THR A 445 -2.61 -18.53 7.59
C THR A 445 -3.28 -18.34 8.95
N ILE A 446 -4.24 -19.21 9.28
CA ILE A 446 -4.99 -19.13 10.53
C ILE A 446 -4.09 -19.51 11.71
N THR A 447 -3.32 -20.60 11.60
CA THR A 447 -2.41 -21.03 12.67
C THR A 447 -1.28 -20.03 12.90
N ALA A 448 -0.80 -19.34 11.83
CA ALA A 448 0.14 -18.24 11.97
C ALA A 448 -0.45 -17.07 12.78
N ALA A 449 -1.69 -16.70 12.50
CA ALA A 449 -2.39 -15.67 13.27
C ALA A 449 -2.69 -16.12 14.71
N CYS A 450 -3.05 -17.39 14.91
CA CYS A 450 -3.20 -17.99 16.24
C CYS A 450 -1.90 -17.90 17.06
N PHE A 451 -0.75 -18.15 16.42
CA PHE A 451 0.56 -17.94 17.06
C PHE A 451 0.73 -16.48 17.51
N LEU A 452 0.53 -15.51 16.60
CA LEU A 452 0.67 -14.08 16.91
C LEU A 452 -0.32 -13.63 17.99
N SER A 453 -1.52 -14.19 18.03
CA SER A 453 -2.55 -13.84 19.02
C SER A 453 -2.13 -14.13 20.46
N ARG A 454 -1.22 -15.10 20.68
CA ARG A 454 -0.67 -15.41 21.99
C ARG A 454 0.10 -14.23 22.60
N PHE A 455 0.62 -13.32 21.75
CA PHE A 455 1.41 -12.14 22.10
C PHE A 455 0.63 -10.83 22.05
N THR A 456 -0.69 -10.86 21.80
CA THR A 456 -1.52 -9.66 21.63
C THR A 456 -2.78 -9.64 22.51
N LYS A 457 -2.86 -10.54 23.49
CA LYS A 457 -4.06 -10.73 24.35
C LYS A 457 -4.53 -9.46 25.06
N LYS A 458 -3.62 -8.51 25.36
CA LYS A 458 -3.93 -7.26 26.07
C LYS A 458 -4.25 -6.08 25.14
N MET A 459 -4.22 -6.29 23.83
CA MET A 459 -4.37 -5.24 22.82
C MET A 459 -5.53 -5.55 21.87
N LYS A 460 -6.19 -4.52 21.34
CA LYS A 460 -7.02 -4.65 20.15
C LYS A 460 -6.10 -4.83 18.96
N TRP A 461 -6.10 -6.01 18.37
CA TRP A 461 -5.11 -6.39 17.37
C TRP A 461 -5.76 -6.95 16.10
N ALA A 462 -5.13 -6.66 14.96
CA ALA A 462 -5.41 -7.28 13.68
C ALA A 462 -4.09 -7.58 12.95
N HIS A 463 -4.07 -8.68 12.21
CA HIS A 463 -3.00 -9.12 11.32
C HIS A 463 -3.43 -8.97 9.87
N LEU A 464 -2.56 -8.41 9.03
CA LEU A 464 -2.68 -8.33 7.59
C LEU A 464 -1.62 -9.22 6.94
N ASP A 465 -2.03 -10.39 6.45
CA ASP A 465 -1.16 -11.26 5.64
C ASP A 465 -1.19 -10.78 4.18
N ILE A 466 -0.09 -10.19 3.76
CA ILE A 466 0.09 -9.57 2.44
C ILE A 466 0.91 -10.41 1.47
N ALA A 467 1.18 -11.67 1.78
CA ALA A 467 2.01 -12.55 0.95
C ALA A 467 1.51 -12.61 -0.51
N GLY A 468 0.19 -12.62 -0.74
CA GLY A 468 -0.39 -12.64 -2.09
C GLY A 468 -0.48 -11.27 -2.76
N THR A 469 -0.34 -10.16 -2.03
CA THR A 469 -0.67 -8.82 -2.54
C THR A 469 0.52 -7.86 -2.60
N ALA A 470 1.63 -8.17 -1.91
CA ALA A 470 2.76 -7.26 -1.73
C ALA A 470 3.62 -7.07 -3.00
N TRP A 471 3.68 -8.07 -3.86
CA TRP A 471 4.43 -7.99 -5.13
C TRP A 471 3.71 -8.72 -6.26
N LYS A 472 4.21 -8.55 -7.47
CA LYS A 472 3.86 -9.30 -8.66
C LYS A 472 5.07 -10.08 -9.14
N SER A 473 4.85 -11.27 -9.68
CA SER A 473 5.87 -12.13 -10.28
C SER A 473 5.88 -12.04 -11.82
N GLY A 474 6.82 -12.72 -12.46
CA GLY A 474 6.93 -12.83 -13.91
C GLY A 474 7.27 -11.52 -14.62
N ALA A 475 6.70 -11.28 -15.80
CA ALA A 475 7.01 -10.12 -16.62
C ALA A 475 6.68 -8.76 -15.97
N GLN A 476 5.77 -8.75 -14.99
CA GLN A 476 5.40 -7.56 -14.23
C GLN A 476 6.02 -7.52 -12.82
N LYS A 477 7.10 -8.26 -12.61
CA LYS A 477 7.77 -8.37 -11.31
C LYS A 477 8.04 -7.01 -10.68
N GLY A 478 7.61 -6.87 -9.44
CA GLY A 478 7.79 -5.64 -8.68
C GLY A 478 6.81 -5.48 -7.52
N ALA A 479 7.22 -4.73 -6.51
CA ALA A 479 6.39 -4.41 -5.36
C ALA A 479 5.16 -3.58 -5.74
N THR A 480 4.03 -3.86 -5.10
CA THR A 480 2.77 -3.15 -5.32
C THR A 480 2.62 -1.91 -4.43
N GLY A 481 3.31 -1.88 -3.29
CA GLY A 481 3.16 -0.88 -2.24
C GLY A 481 1.91 -1.09 -1.38
N ARG A 482 1.20 -2.21 -1.56
CA ARG A 482 0.08 -2.61 -0.68
C ARG A 482 0.64 -3.09 0.68
N PRO A 483 -0.03 -2.79 1.79
CA PRO A 483 -1.35 -2.16 1.91
C PRO A 483 -1.30 -0.66 2.32
N VAL A 484 -0.30 0.14 1.87
CA VAL A 484 -0.24 1.58 2.20
C VAL A 484 -1.55 2.33 1.90
N PRO A 485 -2.26 2.10 0.77
CA PRO A 485 -3.55 2.75 0.53
C PRO A 485 -4.62 2.38 1.56
N LEU A 486 -4.73 1.10 1.94
CA LEU A 486 -5.65 0.62 2.98
C LEU A 486 -5.35 1.27 4.33
N LEU A 487 -4.09 1.24 4.75
CA LEU A 487 -3.66 1.79 6.04
C LEU A 487 -3.85 3.31 6.10
N SER A 488 -3.54 4.03 5.00
CA SER A 488 -3.77 5.47 4.92
C SER A 488 -5.25 5.82 5.02
N GLU A 489 -6.13 5.07 4.36
CA GLU A 489 -7.58 5.25 4.46
C GLU A 489 -8.10 4.96 5.88
N PHE A 490 -7.60 3.92 6.52
CA PHE A 490 -7.91 3.58 7.91
C PHE A 490 -7.55 4.74 8.86
N LEU A 491 -6.35 5.33 8.70
CA LEU A 491 -5.92 6.46 9.52
C LEU A 491 -6.72 7.74 9.23
N LEU A 492 -7.01 8.03 7.95
CA LEU A 492 -7.87 9.16 7.57
C LEU A 492 -9.27 9.08 8.17
N LYS A 493 -9.89 7.88 8.19
CA LYS A 493 -11.19 7.65 8.82
C LYS A 493 -11.14 7.89 10.33
N ARG A 494 -10.10 7.40 11.00
CA ARG A 494 -9.90 7.64 12.44
C ARG A 494 -9.69 9.11 12.80
N CYS A 495 -9.17 9.90 11.86
CA CYS A 495 -9.06 11.36 11.99
C CYS A 495 -10.35 12.11 11.57
N GLY A 496 -11.40 11.43 11.12
CA GLY A 496 -12.63 12.06 10.60
C GLY A 496 -12.43 12.81 9.27
N LEU A 497 -11.35 12.55 8.54
CA LEU A 497 -10.97 13.24 7.30
C LEU A 497 -11.39 12.49 6.02
N SER A 498 -11.84 11.26 6.13
CA SER A 498 -12.43 10.48 5.03
C SER A 498 -13.85 10.10 5.40
N LYS A 499 -14.83 10.59 4.61
CA LYS A 499 -16.28 10.31 4.76
C LYS A 499 -16.74 9.37 3.65
#